data_695edf53bbc696d72be01cb849b73721
#
_entry.id   695edf53bbc696d72be01cb849b73721
#
_cell.length_a   1.000
_cell.length_b   1.000
_cell.length_c   1.000
_cell.angle_alpha   90.00
_cell.angle_beta   90.00
_cell.angle_gamma   90.00
#
_symmetry.space_group_name_H-M   'P 1'
#
loop_
_entity.id
_entity.type
_entity.pdbx_description
1 polymer ?
#
loop_
_entity_poly.entity_id
_entity_poly.type
_entity_poly.pdbx_seq_one_letter_code
_entity_poly.pdbx_strand_id
1 'polypeptide(L)' 'MPTNATPEPLTVREICTAANLTQSALATRFGIPKRTVEDWCRGVAKCAPYIRRMMMECLGLLEA' A
#
# COMPACT_ATOMS: atom_id res chain seq x y z
N MET A 1 21.81 -11.90 -9.67
CA MET A 1 21.48 -11.34 -9.48
C MET A 1 20.75 -10.82 -9.50
N PRO A 2 20.46 -10.77 -9.14
CA PRO A 2 19.81 -10.25 -8.96
C PRO A 2 19.32 -9.52 -8.98
N THR A 3 19.10 -9.47 -8.82
CA THR A 3 18.62 -8.83 -8.77
C THR A 3 18.35 -7.88 -8.80
N ASN A 4 18.51 -7.67 -8.64
CA ASN A 4 18.31 -6.54 -8.70
C ASN A 4 17.57 -5.78 -8.68
N ALA A 5 17.65 -5.86 -8.42
CA ALA A 5 16.35 -5.33 -8.70
C ALA A 5 15.75 -4.53 -7.59
N THR A 6 14.70 -3.80 -7.92
CA THR A 6 13.98 -3.02 -6.94
C THR A 6 13.15 -3.96 -6.07
N PRO A 7 13.24 -3.87 -4.76
CA PRO A 7 12.41 -4.71 -3.92
C PRO A 7 10.93 -4.40 -4.13
N GLU A 8 10.11 -5.40 -3.92
CA GLU A 8 8.67 -5.22 -3.99
C GLU A 8 8.21 -4.21 -2.95
N PRO A 9 7.27 -3.33 -3.30
CA PRO A 9 6.69 -2.46 -2.29
C PRO A 9 5.91 -3.28 -1.26
N LEU A 10 5.68 -2.68 -0.11
CA LEU A 10 4.88 -3.30 0.93
C LEU A 10 3.48 -3.61 0.41
N THR A 11 2.85 -4.64 0.97
CA THR A 11 1.45 -4.87 0.68
C THR A 11 0.61 -3.76 1.30
N VAL A 12 -0.64 -3.62 0.83
CA VAL A 12 -1.52 -2.59 1.38
C VAL A 12 -1.68 -2.78 2.88
N ARG A 13 -1.78 -4.02 3.34
CA ARG A 13 -1.90 -4.32 4.75
C ARG A 13 -0.67 -3.86 5.53
N GLU A 14 0.50 -4.12 4.98
CA GLU A 14 1.75 -3.68 5.61
C GLU A 14 1.86 -2.16 5.61
N ILE A 15 1.38 -1.52 4.55
CA ILE A 15 1.39 -0.06 4.48
C ILE A 15 0.53 0.52 5.60
N CYS A 16 -0.67 -0.04 5.81
CA CYS A 16 -1.53 0.42 6.89
C CYS A 16 -0.84 0.29 8.24
N THR A 17 -0.20 -0.84 8.47
CA THR A 17 0.49 -1.08 9.73
C THR A 17 1.66 -0.11 9.92
N ALA A 18 2.46 0.05 8.87
CA ALA A 18 3.64 0.92 8.95
C ALA A 18 3.26 2.38 9.16
N ALA A 19 2.15 2.81 8.56
CA ALA A 19 1.69 4.18 8.67
C ALA A 19 0.76 4.39 9.87
N ASN A 20 0.47 3.30 10.60
CA ASN A 20 -0.43 3.35 11.75
C ASN A 20 -1.83 3.83 11.36
N LEU A 21 -2.33 3.34 10.24
CA LEU A 21 -3.63 3.71 9.71
C LEU A 21 -4.54 2.50 9.69
N THR A 22 -5.83 2.74 9.94
CA THR A 22 -6.84 1.72 9.68
C THR A 22 -7.12 1.67 8.19
N GLN A 23 -7.80 0.61 7.75
CA GLN A 23 -8.19 0.51 6.35
C GLN A 23 -9.10 1.67 5.97
N SER A 24 -10.02 2.05 6.85
CA SER A 24 -10.89 3.20 6.62
C SER A 24 -10.09 4.49 6.46
N ALA A 25 -9.11 4.68 7.33
CA ALA A 25 -8.31 5.89 7.29
C ALA A 25 -7.49 5.95 6.00
N LEU A 26 -6.94 4.82 5.58
CA LEU A 26 -6.19 4.78 4.33
C LEU A 26 -7.09 5.10 3.15
N ALA A 27 -8.29 4.52 3.13
CA ALA A 27 -9.25 4.76 2.07
C ALA A 27 -9.60 6.24 1.98
N THR A 28 -9.87 6.85 3.12
CA THR A 28 -10.20 8.27 3.16
C THR A 28 -9.05 9.13 2.68
N ARG A 29 -7.85 8.80 3.11
CA ARG A 29 -6.68 9.60 2.78
C ARG A 29 -6.42 9.64 1.27
N PHE A 30 -6.65 8.53 0.60
CA PHE A 30 -6.37 8.43 -0.84
C PHE A 30 -7.62 8.53 -1.71
N GLY A 31 -8.79 8.75 -1.10
CA GLY A 31 -10.01 8.86 -1.87
C GLY A 31 -10.41 7.56 -2.55
N ILE A 32 -10.12 6.44 -1.92
CA ILE A 32 -10.40 5.11 -2.45
C ILE A 32 -11.59 4.54 -1.70
N PRO A 33 -12.50 3.82 -2.39
CA PRO A 33 -13.58 3.16 -1.66
C PRO A 33 -13.02 2.19 -0.61
N LYS A 34 -13.61 2.21 0.56
CA LYS A 34 -13.16 1.35 1.64
C LYS A 34 -13.17 -0.12 1.22
N ARG A 35 -14.17 -0.51 0.46
CA ARG A 35 -14.27 -1.88 -0.01
C ARG A 35 -13.06 -2.29 -0.84
N THR A 36 -12.57 -1.38 -1.67
CA THR A 36 -11.39 -1.67 -2.48
C THR A 36 -10.19 -1.94 -1.59
N VAL A 37 -10.00 -1.11 -0.55
CA VAL A 37 -8.88 -1.32 0.37
C VAL A 37 -9.04 -2.65 1.09
N GLU A 38 -10.25 -2.97 1.51
CA GLU A 38 -10.51 -4.25 2.18
C GLU A 38 -10.18 -5.43 1.27
N ASP A 39 -10.57 -5.34 0.00
CA ASP A 39 -10.30 -6.41 -0.96
C ASP A 39 -8.81 -6.61 -1.15
N TRP A 40 -8.07 -5.52 -1.22
CA TRP A 40 -6.61 -5.60 -1.32
C TRP A 40 -6.00 -6.28 -0.11
N CYS A 41 -6.49 -5.93 1.08
CA CYS A 41 -5.96 -6.50 2.32
C CYS A 41 -6.31 -7.97 2.46
N ARG A 42 -7.45 -8.37 1.93
CA ARG A 42 -7.91 -9.75 2.02
C ARG A 42 -7.36 -10.63 0.91
N GLY A 43 -6.71 -10.03 -0.08
CA GLY A 43 -6.16 -10.78 -1.20
C GLY A 43 -7.19 -11.14 -2.26
N VAL A 44 -8.39 -10.57 -2.17
CA VAL A 44 -9.44 -10.78 -3.16
C VAL A 44 -9.11 -10.06 -4.46
N ALA A 45 -8.51 -8.88 -4.33
CA ALA A 45 -8.05 -8.10 -5.47
C ALA A 45 -6.59 -7.73 -5.24
N LYS A 46 -5.87 -7.52 -6.32
CA LYS A 46 -4.45 -7.17 -6.22
C LYS A 46 -4.27 -5.69 -6.47
N CYS A 47 -3.52 -5.06 -5.58
CA CYS A 47 -3.13 -3.67 -5.77
C CYS A 47 -1.84 -3.65 -6.59
N ALA A 48 -1.84 -2.89 -7.67
CA ALA A 48 -0.66 -2.83 -8.53
C ALA A 48 0.54 -2.30 -7.74
N PRO A 49 1.74 -2.81 -8.03
CA PRO A 49 2.92 -2.36 -7.29
C PRO A 49 3.17 -0.86 -7.37
N TYR A 50 2.89 -0.24 -8.51
CA TYR A 50 3.13 1.20 -8.63
C TYR A 50 2.19 2.01 -7.75
N ILE A 51 0.98 1.49 -7.51
CA ILE A 51 0.03 2.16 -6.63
C ILE A 51 0.52 2.06 -5.18
N ARG A 52 1.00 0.89 -4.80
CA ARG A 52 1.53 0.70 -3.45
C ARG A 52 2.75 1.59 -3.22
N ARG A 53 3.60 1.72 -4.22
CA ARG A 53 4.76 2.60 -4.11
C ARG A 53 4.33 4.05 -3.95
N MET A 54 3.33 4.48 -4.71
CA MET A 54 2.81 5.83 -4.57
C MET A 54 2.29 6.09 -3.16
N MET A 55 1.55 5.13 -2.61
CA MET A 55 1.05 5.26 -1.26
C MET A 55 2.20 5.39 -0.26
N MET A 56 3.24 4.59 -0.44
CA MET A 56 4.39 4.64 0.45
C MET A 56 5.07 6.01 0.38
N GLU A 57 5.20 6.56 -0.81
CA GLU A 57 5.80 7.89 -0.97
C GLU A 57 4.96 8.94 -0.27
N CYS A 58 3.65 8.89 -0.45
CA CYS A 58 2.75 9.87 0.15
C CYS A 58 2.75 9.78 1.67
N LEU A 59 2.98 8.59 2.20
CA LEU A 59 2.98 8.37 3.64
C LEU A 59 4.36 8.48 4.26
N GLY A 60 5.38 8.74 3.46
CA GLY A 60 6.74 8.89 3.95
C GLY A 60 7.37 7.58 4.37
N LEU A 61 6.94 6.47 3.79
CA LEU A 61 7.47 5.16 4.15
C LEU A 61 8.66 4.75 3.30
N LEU A 62 8.91 5.43 2.20
CA LEU A 62 10.06 5.14 1.37
C LEU A 62 11.26 5.92 1.88
N GLU A 63 12.39 5.27 1.87
CA GLU A 63 13.62 5.95 2.22
C GLU A 63 14.13 6.75 1.05
N ALA A 64 14.65 7.91 1.36
CA ALA A 64 15.16 8.81 0.33
C ALA A 64 16.37 8.23 -0.39
#